data_981285a4d8617952424dd610d8f74a62
#
_entry.id   981285a4d8617952424dd610d8f74a62
#
_cell.length_a   1.000
_cell.length_b   1.000
_cell.length_c   1.000
_cell.angle_alpha   90.00
_cell.angle_beta   90.00
_cell.angle_gamma   90.00
#
_symmetry.space_group_name_H-M   'P 1'
#
loop_
_entity.id
_entity.type
_entity.pdbx_description
1 polymer ?
#
loop_
_entity_poly.entity_id
_entity_poly.type
_entity_poly.pdbx_seq_one_letter_code
_entity_poly.pdbx_strand_id
1 'polypeptide(L)'
;EEAGDLIAVAPDVDRRTKSGKAEYAEWLDGVGDRLVITPEQSDLAWAMTQAVHAHPEASRLLADCYATEVEVFRDIDGLTCKAKVDAMDDAGTIVDLKTTTDASPEAFGRQCANLLYHLQLAWYSEVVGVGVGAASAFIIAVENSAPHAVAVYQLGRDTLDIGSRLCEVGLARWRHHLAAEALTGGGAPYGDEIMELELPAWAKETR
;
A
#
# COMPACT_ATOMS: atom_id res chain seq x y z
N GLU A 1 2.15 -18.65 7.65
CA GLU A 1 2.26 -19.10 6.23
C GLU A 1 3.51 -18.46 5.64
N GLU A 2 4.43 -19.26 5.13
CA GLU A 2 5.62 -18.75 4.47
C GLU A 2 5.21 -18.11 3.12
N ALA A 3 5.83 -17.00 2.75
CA ALA A 3 5.52 -16.29 1.49
C ALA A 3 5.60 -17.20 0.24
N GLY A 4 6.37 -18.31 0.31
CA GLY A 4 6.44 -19.33 -0.73
C GLY A 4 5.14 -20.07 -1.01
N ASP A 5 4.20 -20.09 -0.07
CA ASP A 5 2.90 -20.73 -0.24
C ASP A 5 1.90 -19.84 -0.99
N LEU A 6 2.17 -18.54 -1.07
CA LEU A 6 1.29 -17.54 -1.70
C LEU A 6 1.70 -17.17 -3.14
N ILE A 7 2.93 -17.52 -3.54
CA ILE A 7 3.52 -17.11 -4.81
C ILE A 7 3.92 -18.34 -5.63
N ALA A 8 3.65 -18.28 -6.94
CA ALA A 8 4.12 -19.26 -7.91
C ALA A 8 4.96 -18.55 -8.98
N VAL A 9 6.22 -18.96 -9.12
CA VAL A 9 7.10 -18.43 -10.17
C VAL A 9 6.84 -19.18 -11.46
N ALA A 10 6.46 -18.47 -12.52
CA ALA A 10 6.17 -19.05 -13.82
C ALA A 10 7.43 -19.73 -14.40
N PRO A 11 7.30 -20.88 -15.08
CA PRO A 11 8.42 -21.49 -15.77
C PRO A 11 8.89 -20.61 -16.93
N ASP A 12 10.21 -20.62 -17.18
CA ASP A 12 10.81 -19.93 -18.32
C ASP A 12 10.61 -20.76 -19.60
N VAL A 13 9.44 -20.63 -20.21
CA VAL A 13 9.06 -21.36 -21.43
C VAL A 13 8.64 -20.38 -22.53
N ASP A 14 9.03 -20.69 -23.79
CA ASP A 14 8.59 -19.88 -24.94
C ASP A 14 7.11 -20.14 -25.27
N ARG A 15 6.23 -19.33 -24.69
CA ARG A 15 4.77 -19.39 -24.89
C ARG A 15 4.29 -19.05 -26.30
N ARG A 16 5.19 -18.73 -27.25
CA ARG A 16 4.84 -18.61 -28.68
C ARG A 16 4.81 -19.96 -29.37
N THR A 17 5.51 -20.97 -28.84
CA THR A 17 5.50 -22.36 -29.37
C THR A 17 4.31 -23.14 -28.85
N LYS A 18 3.93 -24.19 -29.60
CA LYS A 18 2.86 -25.10 -29.18
C LYS A 18 3.23 -25.88 -27.91
N SER A 19 4.49 -26.36 -27.83
CA SER A 19 5.00 -27.08 -26.64
C SER A 19 5.04 -26.16 -25.41
N GLY A 20 5.58 -24.93 -25.52
CA GLY A 20 5.66 -24.02 -24.40
C GLY A 20 4.28 -23.56 -23.89
N LYS A 21 3.29 -23.43 -24.80
CA LYS A 21 1.91 -23.18 -24.37
C LYS A 21 1.32 -24.34 -23.57
N ALA A 22 1.57 -25.59 -24.02
CA ALA A 22 1.08 -26.77 -23.32
C ALA A 22 1.74 -26.94 -21.96
N GLU A 23 3.05 -26.78 -21.88
CA GLU A 23 3.82 -26.83 -20.64
C GLU A 23 3.37 -25.75 -19.63
N TYR A 24 3.18 -24.53 -20.10
CA TYR A 24 2.67 -23.42 -19.25
C TYR A 24 1.25 -23.71 -18.74
N ALA A 25 0.38 -24.25 -19.59
CA ALA A 25 -0.99 -24.58 -19.21
C ALA A 25 -1.03 -25.71 -18.15
N GLU A 26 -0.23 -26.77 -18.33
CA GLU A 26 -0.10 -27.86 -17.36
C GLU A 26 0.42 -27.36 -16.00
N TRP A 27 1.45 -26.48 -16.03
CA TRP A 27 1.95 -25.87 -14.81
C TRP A 27 0.88 -25.01 -14.13
N LEU A 28 0.12 -24.19 -14.90
CA LEU A 28 -0.90 -23.29 -14.37
C LEU A 28 -2.04 -24.02 -13.66
N ASP A 29 -2.40 -25.22 -14.15
CA ASP A 29 -3.42 -26.07 -13.51
C ASP A 29 -3.03 -26.48 -12.07
N GLY A 30 -1.72 -26.52 -11.78
CA GLY A 30 -1.19 -26.83 -10.44
C GLY A 30 -0.97 -25.61 -9.54
N VAL A 31 -1.16 -24.38 -10.04
CA VAL A 31 -0.85 -23.15 -9.28
C VAL A 31 -1.90 -22.86 -8.21
N GLY A 32 -3.19 -23.16 -8.46
CA GLY A 32 -4.28 -22.80 -7.54
C GLY A 32 -4.44 -21.27 -7.42
N ASP A 33 -4.72 -20.80 -6.21
CA ASP A 33 -4.98 -19.37 -5.92
C ASP A 33 -3.71 -18.54 -5.69
N ARG A 34 -2.52 -19.11 -5.93
CA ARG A 34 -1.24 -18.41 -5.73
C ARG A 34 -1.06 -17.29 -6.75
N LEU A 35 -0.43 -16.20 -6.31
CA LEU A 35 -0.03 -15.11 -7.19
C LEU A 35 1.06 -15.59 -8.17
N VAL A 36 0.78 -15.52 -9.46
CA VAL A 36 1.76 -15.88 -10.49
C VAL A 36 2.66 -14.70 -10.81
N ILE A 37 3.96 -14.90 -10.67
CA ILE A 37 5.00 -13.93 -11.03
C ILE A 37 5.95 -14.54 -12.07
N THR A 38 6.64 -13.67 -12.83
CA THR A 38 7.69 -14.13 -13.76
C THR A 38 9.02 -14.39 -13.02
N PRO A 39 9.96 -15.15 -13.61
CA PRO A 39 11.30 -15.31 -13.05
C PRO A 39 12.00 -13.96 -12.82
N GLU A 40 11.88 -13.01 -13.75
CA GLU A 40 12.48 -11.68 -13.63
C GLU A 40 11.87 -10.89 -12.45
N GLN A 41 10.56 -11.02 -12.22
CA GLN A 41 9.90 -10.40 -11.06
C GLN A 41 10.36 -11.04 -9.75
N SER A 42 10.56 -12.36 -9.76
CA SER A 42 11.11 -13.09 -8.61
C SER A 42 12.54 -12.64 -8.29
N ASP A 43 13.40 -12.57 -9.31
CA ASP A 43 14.78 -12.13 -9.16
C ASP A 43 14.87 -10.68 -8.67
N LEU A 44 14.03 -9.80 -9.20
CA LEU A 44 13.94 -8.41 -8.76
C LEU A 44 13.50 -8.29 -7.31
N ALA A 45 12.44 -9.00 -6.92
CA ALA A 45 11.96 -9.02 -5.53
C ALA A 45 13.03 -9.54 -4.58
N TRP A 46 13.73 -10.62 -4.98
CA TRP A 46 14.85 -11.15 -4.21
C TRP A 46 16.00 -10.16 -4.05
N ALA A 47 16.41 -9.49 -5.13
CA ALA A 47 17.48 -8.49 -5.09
C ALA A 47 17.12 -7.31 -4.16
N MET A 48 15.90 -6.79 -4.24
CA MET A 48 15.41 -5.76 -3.32
C MET A 48 15.38 -6.24 -1.87
N THR A 49 14.93 -7.46 -1.62
CA THR A 49 14.92 -8.08 -0.28
C THR A 49 16.33 -8.15 0.29
N GLN A 50 17.30 -8.61 -0.50
CA GLN A 50 18.70 -8.66 -0.06
C GLN A 50 19.25 -7.26 0.25
N ALA A 51 18.91 -6.24 -0.54
CA ALA A 51 19.31 -4.87 -0.29
C ALA A 51 18.73 -4.32 1.02
N VAL A 52 17.44 -4.58 1.29
CA VAL A 52 16.78 -4.20 2.55
C VAL A 52 17.44 -4.87 3.76
N HIS A 53 17.70 -6.19 3.69
CA HIS A 53 18.38 -6.91 4.78
C HIS A 53 19.85 -6.51 4.96
N ALA A 54 20.51 -6.05 3.90
CA ALA A 54 21.89 -5.55 4.00
C ALA A 54 21.96 -4.14 4.62
N HIS A 55 20.86 -3.38 4.64
CA HIS A 55 20.81 -2.05 5.23
C HIS A 55 20.67 -2.15 6.76
N PRO A 56 21.62 -1.65 7.58
CA PRO A 56 21.65 -1.90 9.03
C PRO A 56 20.37 -1.50 9.75
N GLU A 57 19.86 -0.29 9.51
CA GLU A 57 18.65 0.21 10.20
C GLU A 57 17.36 -0.47 9.70
N ALA A 58 17.25 -0.78 8.40
CA ALA A 58 16.11 -1.52 7.88
C ALA A 58 16.05 -2.93 8.46
N SER A 59 17.19 -3.61 8.46
CA SER A 59 17.31 -4.95 9.05
C SER A 59 16.99 -4.96 10.55
N ARG A 60 17.47 -3.95 11.30
CA ARG A 60 17.17 -3.81 12.73
C ARG A 60 15.66 -3.60 12.97
N LEU A 61 15.05 -2.67 12.27
CA LEU A 61 13.60 -2.37 12.40
C LEU A 61 12.75 -3.62 12.12
N LEU A 62 13.08 -4.36 11.05
CA LEU A 62 12.35 -5.58 10.70
C LEU A 62 12.57 -6.71 11.70
N ALA A 63 13.78 -6.81 12.29
CA ALA A 63 14.07 -7.80 13.31
C ALA A 63 13.34 -7.54 14.64
N ASP A 64 13.06 -6.26 14.95
CA ASP A 64 12.31 -5.87 16.15
C ASP A 64 10.80 -6.13 15.99
N CYS A 65 10.29 -6.31 14.75
CA CYS A 65 8.89 -6.57 14.50
C CYS A 65 8.53 -8.04 14.84
N TYR A 66 7.45 -8.22 15.60
CA TYR A 66 6.95 -9.55 15.96
C TYR A 66 6.00 -10.14 14.93
N ALA A 67 5.39 -9.29 14.09
CA ALA A 67 4.39 -9.71 13.11
C ALA A 67 4.47 -8.87 11.83
N THR A 68 4.12 -9.50 10.73
CA THR A 68 3.99 -8.88 9.40
C THR A 68 2.56 -9.05 8.87
N GLU A 69 2.13 -8.18 7.96
CA GLU A 69 0.80 -8.22 7.33
C GLU A 69 -0.34 -8.22 8.38
N VAL A 70 -0.17 -7.40 9.44
CA VAL A 70 -1.06 -7.41 10.62
C VAL A 70 -2.36 -6.70 10.30
N GLU A 71 -3.45 -7.45 10.34
CA GLU A 71 -4.79 -6.89 10.23
C GLU A 71 -5.30 -6.44 11.60
N VAL A 72 -5.61 -5.16 11.72
CA VAL A 72 -6.16 -4.56 12.94
C VAL A 72 -7.52 -3.95 12.63
N PHE A 73 -8.48 -4.18 13.51
CA PHE A 73 -9.81 -3.57 13.45
C PHE A 73 -10.04 -2.76 14.71
N ARG A 74 -10.60 -1.56 14.55
CA ARG A 74 -10.97 -0.68 15.66
C ARG A 74 -12.26 0.04 15.35
N ASP A 75 -13.12 0.20 16.35
CA ASP A 75 -14.24 1.13 16.30
C ASP A 75 -13.73 2.55 16.55
N ILE A 76 -14.01 3.46 15.62
CA ILE A 76 -13.71 4.88 15.76
C ILE A 76 -15.03 5.64 15.60
N ASP A 77 -15.60 6.04 16.73
CA ASP A 77 -16.88 6.77 16.82
C ASP A 77 -18.02 6.07 16.04
N GLY A 78 -18.18 4.77 16.24
CA GLY A 78 -19.23 3.95 15.64
C GLY A 78 -18.95 3.47 14.21
N LEU A 79 -17.74 3.72 13.70
CA LEU A 79 -17.29 3.18 12.41
C LEU A 79 -16.26 2.08 12.64
N THR A 80 -16.50 0.88 12.13
CA THR A 80 -15.49 -0.17 12.10
C THR A 80 -14.42 0.18 11.08
N CYS A 81 -13.25 0.53 11.57
CA CYS A 81 -12.08 0.89 10.79
C CYS A 81 -11.10 -0.27 10.73
N LYS A 82 -10.41 -0.42 9.58
CA LYS A 82 -9.42 -1.47 9.35
C LYS A 82 -8.10 -0.85 8.95
N ALA A 83 -7.01 -1.42 9.46
CA ALA A 83 -5.66 -1.24 8.94
C ALA A 83 -5.04 -2.61 8.63
N LYS A 84 -4.17 -2.66 7.63
CA LYS A 84 -3.29 -3.79 7.37
C LYS A 84 -1.87 -3.23 7.35
N VAL A 85 -1.13 -3.48 8.41
CA VAL A 85 0.20 -2.93 8.66
C VAL A 85 1.24 -3.91 8.15
N ASP A 86 2.22 -3.46 7.35
CA ASP A 86 3.23 -4.33 6.75
C ASP A 86 4.06 -5.04 7.83
N ALA A 87 4.55 -4.30 8.83
CA ALA A 87 5.24 -4.87 9.99
C ALA A 87 5.07 -3.98 11.23
N MET A 88 5.03 -4.60 12.41
CA MET A 88 4.82 -3.91 13.68
C MET A 88 5.53 -4.61 14.82
N ASP A 89 6.08 -3.82 15.78
CA ASP A 89 6.64 -4.32 17.03
C ASP A 89 5.62 -4.29 18.20
N ASP A 90 6.00 -4.86 19.34
CA ASP A 90 5.17 -4.91 20.56
C ASP A 90 4.89 -3.52 21.18
N ALA A 91 5.70 -2.51 20.86
CA ALA A 91 5.51 -1.14 21.30
C ALA A 91 4.57 -0.35 20.41
N GLY A 92 4.11 -0.94 19.31
CA GLY A 92 3.26 -0.29 18.30
C GLY A 92 4.05 0.57 17.31
N THR A 93 5.35 0.33 17.16
CA THR A 93 6.15 0.90 16.07
C THR A 93 5.68 0.30 14.75
N ILE A 94 5.36 1.15 13.80
CA ILE A 94 4.87 0.75 12.48
C ILE A 94 6.01 0.87 11.47
N VAL A 95 6.24 -0.18 10.71
CA VAL A 95 7.20 -0.19 9.60
C VAL A 95 6.45 -0.54 8.33
N ASP A 96 6.58 0.33 7.32
CA ASP A 96 5.92 0.20 6.03
C ASP A 96 6.98 0.13 4.92
N LEU A 97 6.87 -0.84 4.02
CA LEU A 97 7.84 -1.07 2.95
C LEU A 97 7.32 -0.47 1.64
N LYS A 98 8.11 0.40 1.02
CA LYS A 98 7.76 1.03 -0.26
C LYS A 98 8.83 0.81 -1.31
N THR A 99 8.41 0.40 -2.49
CA THR A 99 9.28 0.45 -3.67
C THR A 99 9.21 1.82 -4.34
N THR A 100 10.33 2.29 -4.87
CA THR A 100 10.43 3.58 -5.51
C THR A 100 11.41 3.55 -6.68
N THR A 101 11.37 4.56 -7.53
CA THR A 101 12.39 4.79 -8.57
C THR A 101 13.57 5.61 -8.07
N ASP A 102 13.39 6.37 -6.98
CA ASP A 102 14.42 7.23 -6.40
C ASP A 102 14.13 7.35 -4.89
N ALA A 103 14.99 6.74 -4.08
CA ALA A 103 14.90 6.73 -2.63
C ALA A 103 15.57 7.95 -1.96
N SER A 104 16.05 8.95 -2.72
CA SER A 104 16.62 10.17 -2.15
C SER A 104 15.57 10.96 -1.34
N PRO A 105 15.98 11.70 -0.28
CA PRO A 105 15.04 12.41 0.59
C PRO A 105 14.10 13.37 -0.15
N GLU A 106 14.61 14.05 -1.17
CA GLU A 106 13.82 15.02 -1.93
C GLU A 106 12.79 14.34 -2.85
N ALA A 107 13.20 13.32 -3.60
CA ALA A 107 12.32 12.60 -4.53
C ALA A 107 11.28 11.79 -3.75
N PHE A 108 11.72 11.04 -2.73
CA PHE A 108 10.82 10.23 -1.93
C PHE A 108 9.87 11.08 -1.07
N GLY A 109 10.31 12.23 -0.58
CA GLY A 109 9.44 13.19 0.11
C GLY A 109 8.29 13.68 -0.79
N ARG A 110 8.56 13.98 -2.07
CA ARG A 110 7.52 14.31 -3.06
C ARG A 110 6.59 13.12 -3.31
N GLN A 111 7.13 11.91 -3.43
CA GLN A 111 6.33 10.69 -3.61
C GLN A 111 5.43 10.45 -2.39
N CYS A 112 5.97 10.57 -1.18
CA CYS A 112 5.24 10.45 0.08
C CYS A 112 4.05 11.42 0.14
N ALA A 113 4.24 12.66 -0.26
CA ALA A 113 3.18 13.66 -0.31
C ALA A 113 2.13 13.34 -1.38
N ASN A 114 2.55 13.00 -2.61
CA ASN A 114 1.67 12.73 -3.73
C ASN A 114 0.82 11.47 -3.55
N LEU A 115 1.41 10.42 -2.95
CA LEU A 115 0.76 9.13 -2.71
C LEU A 115 0.15 9.01 -1.30
N LEU A 116 0.22 10.11 -0.52
CA LEU A 116 -0.39 10.21 0.81
C LEU A 116 0.13 9.16 1.82
N TYR A 117 1.39 8.77 1.75
CA TYR A 117 1.97 7.80 2.70
C TYR A 117 1.91 8.29 4.15
N HIS A 118 2.05 9.61 4.37
CA HIS A 118 1.87 10.22 5.67
C HIS A 118 0.43 10.07 6.22
N LEU A 119 -0.58 10.08 5.35
CA LEU A 119 -1.96 9.77 5.73
C LEU A 119 -2.10 8.29 6.08
N GLN A 120 -1.52 7.40 5.27
CA GLN A 120 -1.57 5.96 5.49
C GLN A 120 -0.99 5.59 6.86
N LEU A 121 0.20 6.11 7.21
CA LEU A 121 0.84 5.80 8.48
C LEU A 121 0.13 6.46 9.68
N ALA A 122 -0.43 7.67 9.51
CA ALA A 122 -1.28 8.28 10.52
C ALA A 122 -2.55 7.45 10.77
N TRP A 123 -3.18 6.96 9.70
CA TRP A 123 -4.32 6.05 9.80
C TRP A 123 -3.98 4.75 10.52
N TYR A 124 -2.85 4.13 10.17
CA TYR A 124 -2.39 2.92 10.85
C TYR A 124 -2.18 3.17 12.35
N SER A 125 -1.51 4.26 12.70
CA SER A 125 -1.28 4.65 14.10
C SER A 125 -2.58 4.84 14.88
N GLU A 126 -3.61 5.42 14.23
CA GLU A 126 -4.92 5.62 14.82
C GLU A 126 -5.65 4.28 15.03
N VAL A 127 -5.68 3.41 14.02
CA VAL A 127 -6.37 2.11 14.09
C VAL A 127 -5.67 1.16 15.04
N VAL A 128 -4.34 1.14 15.07
CA VAL A 128 -3.55 0.35 16.04
C VAL A 128 -3.79 0.84 17.47
N GLY A 129 -4.09 2.12 17.66
CA GLY A 129 -4.45 2.67 18.96
C GLY A 129 -3.28 3.27 19.74
N VAL A 130 -2.14 3.46 19.12
CA VAL A 130 -0.99 4.13 19.76
C VAL A 130 -1.12 5.66 19.67
N GLY A 131 -1.97 6.16 18.77
CA GLY A 131 -2.16 7.59 18.50
C GLY A 131 -0.92 8.26 17.91
N VAL A 132 -1.12 9.27 17.08
CA VAL A 132 -0.06 9.96 16.34
C VAL A 132 1.02 10.57 17.25
N GLY A 133 0.66 10.97 18.46
CA GLY A 133 1.60 11.60 19.41
C GLY A 133 2.62 10.63 20.03
N ALA A 134 2.34 9.34 20.06
CA ALA A 134 3.19 8.28 20.62
C ALA A 134 3.72 7.35 19.54
N ALA A 135 3.17 7.41 18.32
CA ALA A 135 3.54 6.51 17.22
C ALA A 135 4.99 6.74 16.77
N SER A 136 5.71 5.65 16.64
CA SER A 136 6.94 5.60 15.85
C SER A 136 6.60 4.95 14.51
N ALA A 137 6.59 5.73 13.44
CA ALA A 137 6.25 5.27 12.09
C ALA A 137 7.45 5.44 11.17
N PHE A 138 7.83 4.35 10.53
CA PHE A 138 8.97 4.29 9.62
C PHE A 138 8.54 3.81 8.24
N ILE A 139 9.20 4.34 7.21
CA ILE A 139 9.13 3.81 5.85
C ILE A 139 10.52 3.31 5.46
N ILE A 140 10.59 2.08 5.00
CA ILE A 140 11.76 1.53 4.32
C ILE A 140 11.50 1.69 2.82
N ALA A 141 12.20 2.61 2.18
CA ALA A 141 12.13 2.84 0.75
C ALA A 141 13.25 2.09 0.04
N VAL A 142 12.92 1.24 -0.93
CA VAL A 142 13.88 0.49 -1.74
C VAL A 142 13.70 0.80 -3.22
N GLU A 143 14.80 1.10 -3.91
CA GLU A 143 14.75 1.36 -5.34
C GLU A 143 14.51 0.08 -6.15
N ASN A 144 13.62 0.16 -7.14
CA ASN A 144 13.28 -0.95 -8.03
C ASN A 144 14.30 -1.18 -9.16
N SER A 145 15.39 -0.42 -9.18
CA SER A 145 16.51 -0.55 -10.12
C SER A 145 17.83 -0.75 -9.38
N ALA A 146 18.72 -1.54 -9.96
CA ALA A 146 20.05 -1.76 -9.38
C ALA A 146 20.81 -0.43 -9.20
N PRO A 147 21.52 -0.23 -8.08
CA PRO A 147 21.90 -1.21 -7.07
C PRO A 147 20.86 -1.45 -5.95
N HIS A 148 19.60 -1.07 -6.12
CA HIS A 148 18.50 -1.18 -5.15
C HIS A 148 18.81 -0.40 -3.87
N ALA A 149 19.13 0.89 -4.02
CA ALA A 149 19.44 1.74 -2.88
C ALA A 149 18.27 1.75 -1.87
N VAL A 150 18.63 1.67 -0.59
CA VAL A 150 17.66 1.64 0.51
C VAL A 150 17.82 2.89 1.36
N ALA A 151 16.71 3.52 1.69
CA ALA A 151 16.64 4.60 2.67
C ALA A 151 15.57 4.29 3.72
N VAL A 152 15.85 4.66 4.96
CA VAL A 152 14.90 4.50 6.08
C VAL A 152 14.48 5.88 6.54
N TYR A 153 13.18 6.12 6.54
CA TYR A 153 12.58 7.39 6.93
C TYR A 153 11.71 7.22 8.16
N GLN A 154 11.97 8.01 9.19
CA GLN A 154 11.02 8.18 10.29
C GLN A 154 10.09 9.34 9.95
N LEU A 155 8.79 9.13 10.06
CA LEU A 155 7.83 10.21 9.93
C LEU A 155 7.82 11.05 11.21
N GLY A 156 8.20 12.32 11.08
CA GLY A 156 8.14 13.27 12.18
C GLY A 156 6.70 13.57 12.60
N ARG A 157 6.55 14.05 13.83
CA ARG A 157 5.24 14.38 14.42
C ARG A 157 4.39 15.29 13.53
N ASP A 158 4.98 16.37 13.02
CA ASP A 158 4.26 17.32 12.16
C ASP A 158 3.70 16.66 10.89
N THR A 159 4.46 15.72 10.32
CA THR A 159 4.05 14.97 9.14
C THR A 159 2.87 14.03 9.45
N LEU A 160 2.92 13.34 10.59
CA LEU A 160 1.83 12.48 11.05
C LEU A 160 0.60 13.29 11.45
N ASP A 161 0.77 14.47 12.07
CA ASP A 161 -0.34 15.37 12.41
C ASP A 161 -1.07 15.90 11.16
N ILE A 162 -0.36 16.12 10.05
CA ILE A 162 -0.97 16.44 8.75
C ILE A 162 -1.79 15.26 8.26
N GLY A 163 -1.24 14.05 8.29
CA GLY A 163 -1.93 12.81 7.92
C GLY A 163 -3.19 12.58 8.74
N SER A 164 -3.11 12.76 10.07
CA SER A 164 -4.24 12.60 11.00
C SER A 164 -5.39 13.55 10.67
N ARG A 165 -5.11 14.82 10.43
CA ARG A 165 -6.15 15.79 10.01
C ARG A 165 -6.84 15.39 8.70
N LEU A 166 -6.11 14.80 7.76
CA LEU A 166 -6.71 14.28 6.53
C LEU A 166 -7.61 13.07 6.80
N CYS A 167 -7.22 12.18 7.72
CA CYS A 167 -8.05 11.07 8.16
C CYS A 167 -9.35 11.55 8.83
N GLU A 168 -9.28 12.55 9.71
CA GLU A 168 -10.45 13.16 10.35
C GLU A 168 -11.44 13.74 9.33
N VAL A 169 -10.93 14.47 8.33
CA VAL A 169 -11.75 15.00 7.23
C VAL A 169 -12.40 13.85 6.44
N GLY A 170 -11.65 12.78 6.15
CA GLY A 170 -12.17 11.60 5.48
C GLY A 170 -13.30 10.92 6.25
N LEU A 171 -13.08 10.68 7.55
CA LEU A 171 -14.08 10.08 8.44
C LEU A 171 -15.33 10.96 8.58
N ALA A 172 -15.18 12.27 8.71
CA ALA A 172 -16.31 13.19 8.78
C ALA A 172 -17.16 13.16 7.50
N ARG A 173 -16.53 13.13 6.33
CA ARG A 173 -17.23 12.99 5.04
C ARG A 173 -17.95 11.66 4.93
N TRP A 174 -17.32 10.57 5.36
CA TRP A 174 -17.92 9.25 5.33
C TRP A 174 -19.16 9.16 6.25
N ARG A 175 -19.04 9.69 7.48
CA ARG A 175 -20.21 9.76 8.40
C ARG A 175 -21.37 10.57 7.82
N HIS A 176 -21.04 11.71 7.19
CA HIS A 176 -22.07 12.53 6.52
C HIS A 176 -22.76 11.76 5.40
N HIS A 177 -21.99 11.00 4.61
CA HIS A 177 -22.52 10.16 3.53
C HIS A 177 -23.47 9.08 4.09
N LEU A 178 -23.04 8.34 5.11
CA LEU A 178 -23.87 7.30 5.74
C LEU A 178 -25.16 7.88 6.35
N ALA A 179 -25.09 9.06 6.98
CA ALA A 179 -26.26 9.72 7.52
C ALA A 179 -27.24 10.17 6.43
N ALA A 180 -26.74 10.69 5.32
CA ALA A 180 -27.55 11.05 4.16
C ALA A 180 -28.19 9.82 3.51
N GLU A 181 -27.44 8.74 3.35
CA GLU A 181 -27.92 7.47 2.81
C GLU A 181 -29.04 6.86 3.66
N ALA A 182 -28.86 6.90 5.00
CA ALA A 182 -29.89 6.45 5.93
C ALA A 182 -31.20 7.28 5.85
N LEU A 183 -31.10 8.57 5.54
CA LEU A 183 -32.26 9.46 5.38
C LEU A 183 -32.97 9.32 4.02
N THR A 184 -32.22 8.99 2.97
CA THR A 184 -32.73 8.94 1.60
C THR A 184 -33.07 7.52 1.11
N GLY A 185 -32.76 6.51 1.90
CA GLY A 185 -32.96 5.11 1.52
C GLY A 185 -31.96 4.60 0.46
N GLY A 186 -30.82 5.28 0.31
CA GLY A 186 -29.75 4.87 -0.61
C GLY A 186 -30.05 5.23 -2.06
N GLY A 187 -30.10 6.51 -2.38
CA GLY A 187 -30.14 6.98 -3.77
C GLY A 187 -28.73 6.97 -4.42
N ALA A 188 -28.68 6.84 -5.75
CA ALA A 188 -27.43 6.98 -6.46
C ALA A 188 -26.80 8.38 -6.21
N PRO A 189 -25.51 8.50 -5.90
CA PRO A 189 -24.88 9.79 -5.56
C PRO A 189 -25.04 10.89 -6.62
N TYR A 190 -25.27 10.49 -7.86
CA TYR A 190 -25.46 11.38 -9.01
C TYR A 190 -26.86 11.30 -9.63
N GLY A 191 -27.83 10.66 -8.93
CA GLY A 191 -29.18 10.40 -9.42
C GLY A 191 -29.29 9.15 -10.29
N ASP A 192 -30.54 8.72 -10.53
CA ASP A 192 -30.84 7.52 -11.32
C ASP A 192 -31.13 7.83 -12.79
N GLU A 193 -31.11 9.12 -13.16
CA GLU A 193 -31.41 9.57 -14.51
C GLU A 193 -30.17 9.65 -15.38
N ILE A 194 -30.34 9.45 -16.68
CA ILE A 194 -29.28 9.69 -17.66
C ILE A 194 -29.09 11.20 -17.78
N MET A 195 -27.88 11.67 -17.41
CA MET A 195 -27.51 13.07 -17.55
C MET A 195 -26.77 13.30 -18.87
N GLU A 196 -27.05 14.43 -19.52
CA GLU A 196 -26.26 14.85 -20.67
C GLU A 196 -24.88 15.34 -20.19
N LEU A 197 -23.81 14.79 -20.78
CA LEU A 197 -22.45 15.22 -20.49
C LEU A 197 -22.05 16.39 -21.35
N GLU A 198 -21.95 17.57 -20.77
CA GLU A 198 -21.39 18.72 -21.43
C GLU A 198 -19.88 18.83 -21.28
N LEU A 199 -19.17 19.07 -22.38
CA LEU A 199 -17.73 19.33 -22.31
C LEU A 199 -17.47 20.71 -21.71
N PRO A 200 -16.42 20.84 -20.88
CA PRO A 200 -16.01 22.14 -20.35
C PRO A 200 -15.60 23.10 -21.48
N ALA A 201 -15.71 24.40 -21.22
CA ALA A 201 -15.50 25.45 -22.25
C ALA A 201 -14.15 25.30 -22.99
N TRP A 202 -13.08 24.97 -22.26
CA TRP A 202 -11.75 24.78 -22.85
C TRP A 202 -11.65 23.62 -23.85
N ALA A 203 -12.54 22.63 -23.74
CA ALA A 203 -12.57 21.46 -24.63
C ALA A 203 -13.51 21.69 -25.83
N LYS A 204 -14.35 22.73 -25.79
CA LYS A 204 -15.25 23.13 -26.87
C LYS A 204 -14.56 24.03 -27.91
N GLU A 205 -13.43 24.65 -27.55
CA GLU A 205 -12.62 25.43 -28.50
C GLU A 205 -11.77 24.48 -29.35
N THR A 206 -12.28 24.10 -30.50
CA THR A 206 -11.50 23.42 -31.55
C THR A 206 -10.42 24.38 -32.03
N ARG A 207 -9.14 24.03 -31.86
CA ARG A 207 -8.01 24.71 -32.51
C ARG A 207 -8.04 24.50 -34.01
#